data_41eb1167f917e748ee350242b01a0dd8
#
_entry.id   41eb1167f917e748ee350242b01a0dd8
#
_cell.length_a   1.000
_cell.length_b   1.000
_cell.length_c   1.000
_cell.angle_alpha   90.00
_cell.angle_beta   90.00
_cell.angle_gamma   90.00
#
_symmetry.space_group_name_H-M   'P 1'
#
loop_
_entity.id
_entity.type
_entity.pdbx_description
1 polymer ?
#
loop_
_entity_poly.entity_id
_entity_poly.type
_entity_poly.pdbx_seq_one_letter_code
_entity_poly.pdbx_strand_id
1 'polypeptide(L)'
;IAISPLLLGLILGATGFISFQQITRTMFDMCLLVMVPFFAGQLLVRLWPRLRDYALEMQVGLLQFFVLLLSYCAFSKSLAQVTSHIDEMWKCFIYLALVHLALFMFSRWLAEALRLPEGDQIAMTFCSTQKTLAFGMPIAYSFFANTPVPLTLVVLPLVFHYLFQMFPAAVLSTQLRMARAQSGSS
;
A
#
# COMPACT_ATOMS: atom_id res chain seq x y z
N ILE A 1 11.34 -2.39 0.17
CA ILE A 1 10.66 -3.55 0.79
C ILE A 1 11.27 -3.85 2.17
N ALA A 2 12.59 -3.99 2.30
CA ALA A 2 13.27 -4.31 3.57
C ALA A 2 13.28 -3.15 4.59
N ILE A 3 13.23 -1.90 4.13
CA ILE A 3 13.34 -0.72 4.99
C ILE A 3 12.12 -0.54 5.90
N SER A 4 10.90 -0.80 5.41
CA SER A 4 9.68 -0.61 6.19
C SER A 4 9.59 -1.51 7.43
N PRO A 5 9.78 -2.84 7.34
CA PRO A 5 9.79 -3.68 8.53
C PRO A 5 10.97 -3.39 9.46
N LEU A 6 12.10 -2.94 8.92
CA LEU A 6 13.26 -2.56 9.73
C LEU A 6 12.98 -1.28 10.54
N LEU A 7 12.41 -0.25 9.92
CA LEU A 7 12.03 0.99 10.63
C LEU A 7 10.94 0.72 11.67
N LEU A 8 9.90 -0.04 11.29
CA LEU A 8 8.84 -0.42 12.22
C LEU A 8 9.39 -1.25 13.38
N GLY A 9 10.27 -2.19 13.08
CA GLY A 9 10.95 -3.03 14.08
C GLY A 9 11.85 -2.22 15.01
N LEU A 10 12.55 -1.21 14.51
CA LEU A 10 13.36 -0.29 15.32
C LEU A 10 12.49 0.52 16.27
N ILE A 11 11.39 1.08 15.77
CA ILE A 11 10.45 1.89 16.57
C ILE A 11 9.79 1.02 17.65
N LEU A 12 9.26 -0.15 17.28
CA LEU A 12 8.59 -1.06 18.22
C LEU A 12 9.58 -1.79 19.12
N GLY A 13 10.79 -2.06 18.65
CA GLY A 13 11.87 -2.64 19.45
C GLY A 13 12.38 -1.67 20.52
N ALA A 14 12.45 -0.37 20.21
CA ALA A 14 12.78 0.65 21.20
C ALA A 14 11.74 0.76 22.33
N THR A 15 10.50 0.35 22.08
CA THR A 15 9.42 0.28 23.10
C THR A 15 9.39 -1.06 23.86
N GLY A 16 10.29 -2.00 23.56
CA GLY A 16 10.34 -3.32 24.20
C GLY A 16 9.26 -4.31 23.78
N PHE A 17 8.41 -3.95 22.82
CA PHE A 17 7.30 -4.82 22.36
C PHE A 17 7.74 -5.97 21.48
N ILE A 18 8.90 -5.87 20.82
CA ILE A 18 9.33 -6.84 19.78
C ILE A 18 10.82 -7.15 19.93
N SER A 19 11.19 -8.42 19.84
CA SER A 19 12.59 -8.85 19.87
C SER A 19 13.26 -8.67 18.50
N PHE A 20 14.57 -8.42 18.49
CA PHE A 20 15.35 -8.32 17.25
C PHE A 20 15.25 -9.59 16.37
N GLN A 21 15.19 -10.76 17.01
CA GLN A 21 15.02 -12.03 16.30
C GLN A 21 13.68 -12.10 15.55
N GLN A 22 12.61 -11.57 16.13
CA GLN A 22 11.30 -11.50 15.48
C GLN A 22 11.31 -10.56 14.28
N ILE A 23 12.03 -9.44 14.37
CA ILE A 23 12.19 -8.50 13.25
C ILE A 23 12.89 -9.19 12.08
N THR A 24 14.01 -9.87 12.34
CA THR A 24 14.80 -10.56 11.30
C THR A 24 13.99 -11.66 10.63
N ARG A 25 13.26 -12.45 11.42
CA ARG A 25 12.38 -13.49 10.90
C ARG A 25 11.28 -12.92 10.01
N THR A 26 10.62 -11.86 10.47
CA THR A 26 9.59 -11.15 9.66
C THR A 26 10.15 -10.63 8.35
N MET A 27 11.35 -10.04 8.36
CA MET A 27 12.01 -9.58 7.14
C MET A 27 12.27 -10.73 6.16
N PHE A 28 12.72 -11.87 6.65
CA PHE A 28 13.00 -13.04 5.84
C PHE A 28 11.71 -13.62 5.23
N ASP A 29 10.67 -13.79 6.05
CA ASP A 29 9.35 -14.28 5.61
C ASP A 29 8.74 -13.34 4.56
N MET A 30 8.88 -12.02 4.73
CA MET A 30 8.46 -11.02 3.76
C MET A 30 9.23 -11.10 2.44
N CYS A 31 10.55 -11.25 2.52
CA CYS A 31 11.37 -11.46 1.32
C CYS A 31 10.91 -12.71 0.56
N LEU A 32 10.71 -13.82 1.22
CA LEU A 32 10.25 -15.04 0.60
C LEU A 32 8.85 -14.87 -0.02
N LEU A 33 7.91 -14.29 0.74
CA LEU A 33 6.54 -14.09 0.30
C LEU A 33 6.45 -13.29 -1.01
N VAL A 34 7.36 -12.34 -1.22
CA VAL A 34 7.38 -11.48 -2.41
C VAL A 34 8.28 -12.04 -3.51
N MET A 35 9.49 -12.51 -3.14
CA MET A 35 10.47 -12.96 -4.12
C MET A 35 10.04 -14.27 -4.80
N VAL A 36 9.46 -15.20 -4.04
CA VAL A 36 9.04 -16.48 -4.60
C VAL A 36 8.00 -16.33 -5.72
N PRO A 37 6.85 -15.66 -5.52
CA PRO A 37 5.89 -15.48 -6.61
C PRO A 37 6.43 -14.59 -7.74
N PHE A 38 7.28 -13.60 -7.42
CA PHE A 38 7.91 -12.76 -8.43
C PHE A 38 8.80 -13.58 -9.38
N PHE A 39 9.72 -14.37 -8.84
CA PHE A 39 10.58 -15.21 -9.66
C PHE A 39 9.82 -16.33 -10.36
N ALA A 40 8.81 -16.91 -9.72
CA ALA A 40 7.92 -17.88 -10.34
C ALA A 40 7.17 -17.28 -11.54
N GLY A 41 6.64 -16.06 -11.39
CA GLY A 41 5.99 -15.33 -12.47
C GLY A 41 6.94 -15.01 -13.63
N GLN A 42 8.15 -14.55 -13.34
CA GLN A 42 9.20 -14.30 -14.33
C GLN A 42 9.57 -15.57 -15.10
N LEU A 43 9.73 -16.68 -14.39
CA LEU A 43 10.05 -17.98 -14.98
C LEU A 43 8.92 -18.48 -15.87
N LEU A 44 7.67 -18.38 -15.42
CA LEU A 44 6.49 -18.75 -16.18
C LEU A 44 6.37 -17.97 -17.49
N VAL A 45 6.54 -16.65 -17.45
CA VAL A 45 6.51 -15.80 -18.66
C VAL A 45 7.65 -16.13 -19.61
N ARG A 46 8.83 -16.49 -19.07
CA ARG A 46 9.98 -16.90 -19.90
C ARG A 46 9.77 -18.25 -20.58
N LEU A 47 9.14 -19.20 -19.88
CA LEU A 47 8.85 -20.53 -20.43
C LEU A 47 7.66 -20.52 -21.40
N TRP A 48 6.68 -19.65 -21.16
CA TRP A 48 5.47 -19.52 -21.95
C TRP A 48 5.17 -18.06 -22.33
N PRO A 49 5.79 -17.53 -23.40
CA PRO A 49 5.60 -16.13 -23.81
C PRO A 49 4.14 -15.74 -24.10
N ARG A 50 3.33 -16.70 -24.58
CA ARG A 50 1.89 -16.48 -24.82
C ARG A 50 1.09 -16.15 -23.57
N LEU A 51 1.56 -16.58 -22.40
CA LEU A 51 0.91 -16.26 -21.11
C LEU A 51 0.93 -14.76 -20.82
N ARG A 52 1.93 -14.05 -21.34
CA ARG A 52 2.07 -12.60 -21.19
C ARG A 52 0.88 -11.84 -21.78
N ASP A 53 0.45 -12.21 -22.95
CA ASP A 53 -0.61 -11.50 -23.68
C ASP A 53 -1.97 -11.71 -22.98
N TYR A 54 -2.27 -12.94 -22.57
CA TYR A 54 -3.46 -13.25 -21.76
C TYR A 54 -3.42 -12.60 -20.36
N ALA A 55 -2.25 -12.57 -19.72
CA ALA A 55 -2.10 -11.96 -18.41
C ALA A 55 -2.32 -10.45 -18.46
N LEU A 56 -1.91 -9.76 -19.51
CA LEU A 56 -2.10 -8.31 -19.66
C LEU A 56 -3.58 -7.93 -19.78
N GLU A 57 -4.39 -8.74 -20.45
CA GLU A 57 -5.83 -8.48 -20.59
C GLU A 57 -6.60 -8.75 -19.28
N MET A 58 -6.25 -9.82 -18.58
CA MET A 58 -6.98 -10.25 -17.37
C MET A 58 -6.49 -9.58 -16.09
N GLN A 59 -5.25 -9.07 -16.04
CA GLN A 59 -4.59 -8.65 -14.79
C GLN A 59 -5.34 -7.53 -14.07
N VAL A 60 -5.92 -6.56 -14.80
CA VAL A 60 -6.58 -5.40 -14.20
C VAL A 60 -7.85 -5.84 -13.45
N GLY A 61 -8.70 -6.63 -14.10
CA GLY A 61 -9.95 -7.10 -13.50
C GLY A 61 -9.71 -8.07 -12.35
N LEU A 62 -8.79 -9.02 -12.53
CA LEU A 62 -8.45 -10.01 -11.51
C LEU A 62 -7.82 -9.34 -10.27
N LEU A 63 -6.90 -8.41 -10.47
CA LEU A 63 -6.28 -7.67 -9.38
C LEU A 63 -7.32 -6.85 -8.60
N GLN A 64 -8.20 -6.14 -9.29
CA GLN A 64 -9.28 -5.37 -8.67
C GLN A 64 -10.22 -6.27 -7.87
N PHE A 65 -10.60 -7.43 -8.42
CA PHE A 65 -11.43 -8.41 -7.72
C PHE A 65 -10.78 -8.89 -6.42
N PHE A 66 -9.50 -9.29 -6.45
CA PHE A 66 -8.79 -9.72 -5.24
C PHE A 66 -8.63 -8.60 -4.21
N VAL A 67 -8.37 -7.38 -4.64
CA VAL A 67 -8.29 -6.23 -3.74
C VAL A 67 -9.63 -5.95 -3.06
N LEU A 68 -10.74 -5.98 -3.81
CA LEU A 68 -12.08 -5.83 -3.26
C LEU A 68 -12.44 -6.97 -2.29
N LEU A 69 -12.10 -8.21 -2.65
CA LEU A 69 -12.32 -9.39 -1.81
C LEU A 69 -11.55 -9.28 -0.49
N LEU A 70 -10.27 -8.94 -0.53
CA LEU A 70 -9.44 -8.74 0.65
C LEU A 70 -9.98 -7.61 1.53
N SER A 71 -10.38 -6.49 0.92
CA SER A 71 -10.98 -5.37 1.63
C SER A 71 -12.30 -5.79 2.31
N TYR A 72 -13.16 -6.50 1.60
CA TYR A 72 -14.41 -7.03 2.14
C TYR A 72 -14.16 -7.98 3.32
N CYS A 73 -13.24 -8.93 3.20
CA CYS A 73 -12.88 -9.85 4.27
C CYS A 73 -12.32 -9.12 5.51
N ALA A 74 -11.50 -8.09 5.30
CA ALA A 74 -10.97 -7.27 6.39
C ALA A 74 -12.07 -6.51 7.11
N PHE A 75 -12.96 -5.85 6.39
CA PHE A 75 -14.09 -5.12 6.97
C PHE A 75 -15.09 -6.03 7.67
N SER A 76 -15.47 -7.16 7.07
CA SER A 76 -16.47 -8.07 7.64
C SER A 76 -16.07 -8.63 9.00
N LYS A 77 -14.79 -8.93 9.19
CA LYS A 77 -14.26 -9.38 10.49
C LYS A 77 -14.13 -8.27 11.53
N SER A 78 -14.04 -7.04 11.06
CA SER A 78 -13.72 -5.86 11.89
C SER A 78 -14.96 -5.14 12.41
N LEU A 79 -16.12 -5.36 11.79
CA LEU A 79 -17.32 -4.52 12.01
C LEU A 79 -17.75 -4.47 13.48
N ALA A 80 -17.75 -5.60 14.18
CA ALA A 80 -18.16 -5.67 15.58
C ALA A 80 -17.16 -4.94 16.53
N GLN A 81 -15.89 -4.90 16.19
CA GLN A 81 -14.86 -4.23 16.99
C GLN A 81 -14.76 -2.73 16.67
N VAL A 82 -15.10 -2.33 15.45
CA VAL A 82 -15.14 -0.93 15.02
C VAL A 82 -16.21 -0.15 15.79
N THR A 83 -17.37 -0.75 15.99
CA THR A 83 -18.48 -0.09 16.70
C THR A 83 -18.15 0.21 18.16
N SER A 84 -17.30 -0.59 18.81
CA SER A 84 -16.88 -0.36 20.20
C SER A 84 -15.77 0.70 20.37
N HIS A 85 -15.01 1.02 19.30
CA HIS A 85 -13.89 1.97 19.33
C HIS A 85 -14.00 3.05 18.25
N ILE A 86 -15.20 3.42 17.85
CA ILE A 86 -15.45 4.29 16.70
C ILE A 86 -14.79 5.67 16.83
N ASP A 87 -14.77 6.24 18.05
CA ASP A 87 -14.18 7.57 18.29
C ASP A 87 -12.63 7.57 18.14
N GLU A 88 -11.99 6.50 18.59
CA GLU A 88 -10.54 6.35 18.44
C GLU A 88 -10.17 6.08 16.98
N MET A 89 -10.95 5.24 16.31
CA MET A 89 -10.76 4.90 14.91
C MET A 89 -10.95 6.12 14.00
N TRP A 90 -11.95 6.98 14.29
CA TRP A 90 -12.18 8.19 13.51
C TRP A 90 -11.01 9.17 13.58
N LYS A 91 -10.44 9.37 14.77
CA LYS A 91 -9.24 10.18 14.95
C LYS A 91 -8.05 9.62 14.16
N CYS A 92 -7.87 8.30 14.21
CA CYS A 92 -6.83 7.61 13.46
C CYS A 92 -7.01 7.81 11.94
N PHE A 93 -8.22 7.72 11.43
CA PHE A 93 -8.52 7.93 10.01
C PHE A 93 -8.23 9.36 9.55
N ILE A 94 -8.64 10.36 10.32
CA ILE A 94 -8.32 11.77 10.03
C ILE A 94 -6.82 11.98 10.00
N TYR A 95 -6.10 11.45 10.99
CA TYR A 95 -4.66 11.57 11.07
C TYR A 95 -3.96 10.94 9.87
N LEU A 96 -4.34 9.73 9.48
CA LEU A 96 -3.80 9.03 8.31
C LEU A 96 -4.11 9.80 7.01
N ALA A 97 -5.31 10.35 6.88
CA ALA A 97 -5.68 11.16 5.72
C ALA A 97 -4.83 12.43 5.62
N LEU A 98 -4.64 13.14 6.73
CA LEU A 98 -3.80 14.35 6.78
C LEU A 98 -2.33 14.03 6.46
N VAL A 99 -1.77 12.98 7.04
CA VAL A 99 -0.40 12.53 6.75
C VAL A 99 -0.26 12.15 5.28
N HIS A 100 -1.23 11.42 4.71
CA HIS A 100 -1.19 11.05 3.30
C HIS A 100 -1.23 12.29 2.39
N LEU A 101 -2.13 13.23 2.64
CA LEU A 101 -2.21 14.48 1.87
C LEU A 101 -0.93 15.30 1.99
N ALA A 102 -0.36 15.40 3.20
CA ALA A 102 0.91 16.10 3.40
C ALA A 102 2.05 15.44 2.61
N LEU A 103 2.16 14.11 2.63
CA LEU A 103 3.14 13.36 1.83
C LEU A 103 2.92 13.55 0.32
N PHE A 104 1.67 13.55 -0.12
CA PHE A 104 1.32 13.76 -1.52
C PHE A 104 1.73 15.16 -1.99
N MET A 105 1.39 16.20 -1.22
CA MET A 105 1.79 17.59 -1.51
C MET A 105 3.30 17.77 -1.45
N PHE A 106 3.96 17.18 -0.46
CA PHE A 106 5.42 17.22 -0.31
C PHE A 106 6.13 16.55 -1.49
N SER A 107 5.68 15.36 -1.91
CA SER A 107 6.24 14.66 -3.06
C SER A 107 6.12 15.45 -4.35
N ARG A 108 4.96 16.09 -4.55
CA ARG A 108 4.73 16.93 -5.71
C ARG A 108 5.61 18.18 -5.68
N TRP A 109 5.65 18.88 -4.56
CA TRP A 109 6.53 20.03 -4.36
C TRP A 109 8.01 19.67 -4.59
N LEU A 110 8.46 18.54 -4.06
CA LEU A 110 9.84 18.06 -4.24
C LEU A 110 10.14 17.76 -5.72
N ALA A 111 9.22 17.13 -6.44
CA ALA A 111 9.38 16.85 -7.86
C ALA A 111 9.49 18.14 -8.71
N GLU A 112 8.68 19.16 -8.37
CA GLU A 112 8.74 20.47 -9.00
C GLU A 112 10.06 21.21 -8.64
N ALA A 113 10.50 21.15 -7.38
CA ALA A 113 11.74 21.77 -6.91
C ALA A 113 12.99 21.15 -7.58
N LEU A 114 12.96 19.84 -7.84
CA LEU A 114 14.00 19.12 -8.57
C LEU A 114 13.93 19.36 -10.09
N ARG A 115 12.95 20.12 -10.59
CA ARG A 115 12.73 20.42 -12.01
C ARG A 115 12.67 19.17 -12.89
N LEU A 116 12.05 18.13 -12.38
CA LEU A 116 11.89 16.87 -13.13
C LEU A 116 10.97 17.09 -14.36
N PRO A 117 11.16 16.34 -15.45
CA PRO A 117 10.19 16.29 -16.54
C PRO A 117 8.80 15.90 -16.04
N GLU A 118 7.74 16.35 -16.70
CA GLU A 118 6.35 16.12 -16.25
C GLU A 118 6.04 14.64 -15.99
N GLY A 119 6.53 13.75 -16.85
CA GLY A 119 6.36 12.30 -16.69
C GLY A 119 6.99 11.78 -15.40
N ASP A 120 8.20 12.25 -15.07
CA ASP A 120 8.94 11.85 -13.87
C ASP A 120 8.33 12.46 -12.60
N GLN A 121 7.80 13.68 -12.66
CA GLN A 121 7.05 14.29 -11.56
C GLN A 121 5.83 13.45 -11.18
N ILE A 122 5.07 13.00 -12.19
CA ILE A 122 3.92 12.12 -12.02
C ILE A 122 4.36 10.79 -11.40
N ALA A 123 5.37 10.15 -11.99
CA ALA A 123 5.90 8.88 -11.50
C ALA A 123 6.38 8.99 -10.05
N MET A 124 7.15 10.03 -9.73
CA MET A 124 7.64 10.28 -8.37
C MET A 124 6.49 10.47 -7.39
N THR A 125 5.48 11.27 -7.73
CA THR A 125 4.34 11.53 -6.86
C THR A 125 3.56 10.25 -6.56
N PHE A 126 3.26 9.44 -7.58
CA PHE A 126 2.54 8.18 -7.38
C PHE A 126 3.38 7.12 -6.65
N CYS A 127 4.63 6.90 -7.05
CA CYS A 127 5.48 5.87 -6.47
C CYS A 127 5.83 6.15 -4.99
N SER A 128 5.96 7.41 -4.60
CA SER A 128 6.30 7.77 -3.22
C SER A 128 5.09 7.71 -2.27
N THR A 129 3.88 7.96 -2.75
CA THR A 129 2.69 8.08 -1.91
C THR A 129 1.82 6.82 -1.90
N GLN A 130 1.82 6.04 -2.98
CA GLN A 130 1.01 4.82 -3.07
C GLN A 130 1.66 3.68 -2.26
N LYS A 131 0.90 3.16 -1.30
CA LYS A 131 1.30 2.00 -0.48
C LYS A 131 0.40 0.81 -0.79
N THR A 132 1.00 -0.35 -1.03
CA THR A 132 0.24 -1.56 -1.31
C THR A 132 -0.18 -2.25 -0.02
N LEU A 133 -1.43 -2.71 0.04
CA LEU A 133 -1.97 -3.49 1.15
C LEU A 133 -1.24 -4.84 1.30
N ALA A 134 -0.70 -5.35 0.18
CA ALA A 134 0.03 -6.60 0.13
C ALA A 134 1.26 -6.67 1.06
N PHE A 135 1.87 -5.52 1.40
CA PHE A 135 2.96 -5.46 2.38
C PHE A 135 2.49 -5.14 3.79
N GLY A 136 1.49 -4.27 3.92
CA GLY A 136 0.98 -3.84 5.22
C GLY A 136 0.35 -4.98 6.01
N MET A 137 -0.45 -5.81 5.34
CA MET A 137 -1.15 -6.93 5.99
C MET A 137 -0.22 -7.99 6.59
N PRO A 138 0.73 -8.59 5.83
CA PRO A 138 1.66 -9.55 6.42
C PRO A 138 2.52 -8.97 7.54
N ILE A 139 2.93 -7.69 7.44
CA ILE A 139 3.67 -7.01 8.52
C ILE A 139 2.80 -6.93 9.77
N ALA A 140 1.55 -6.48 9.64
CA ALA A 140 0.62 -6.42 10.76
C ALA A 140 0.42 -7.79 11.42
N TYR A 141 0.22 -8.83 10.62
CA TYR A 141 0.12 -10.20 11.12
C TYR A 141 1.39 -10.66 11.85
N SER A 142 2.56 -10.47 11.27
CA SER A 142 3.83 -10.92 11.86
C SER A 142 4.12 -10.26 13.20
N PHE A 143 3.79 -8.98 13.34
CA PHE A 143 4.10 -8.24 14.58
C PHE A 143 3.01 -8.34 15.63
N PHE A 144 1.74 -8.40 15.25
CA PHE A 144 0.62 -8.27 16.19
C PHE A 144 -0.15 -9.56 16.44
N ALA A 145 0.07 -10.67 15.67
CA ALA A 145 -0.66 -11.91 15.84
C ALA A 145 -0.53 -12.54 17.25
N ASN A 146 0.60 -12.33 17.91
CA ASN A 146 0.90 -12.88 19.23
C ASN A 146 0.91 -11.82 20.35
N THR A 147 0.34 -10.64 20.07
CA THR A 147 0.21 -9.56 21.06
C THR A 147 -1.22 -9.49 21.60
N PRO A 148 -1.45 -8.90 22.78
CA PRO A 148 -2.80 -8.70 23.30
C PRO A 148 -3.61 -7.67 22.50
N VAL A 149 -2.96 -6.96 21.57
CA VAL A 149 -3.63 -5.98 20.70
C VAL A 149 -4.48 -6.70 19.67
N PRO A 150 -5.79 -6.42 19.58
CA PRO A 150 -6.64 -7.01 18.55
C PRO A 150 -6.13 -6.66 17.16
N LEU A 151 -5.77 -7.68 16.39
CA LEU A 151 -5.21 -7.52 15.04
C LEU A 151 -6.10 -6.67 14.12
N THR A 152 -7.39 -6.72 14.34
CA THR A 152 -8.40 -5.94 13.64
C THR A 152 -8.19 -4.43 13.77
N LEU A 153 -7.82 -3.96 14.97
CA LEU A 153 -7.55 -2.52 15.21
C LEU A 153 -6.30 -2.03 14.47
N VAL A 154 -5.39 -2.93 14.14
CA VAL A 154 -4.18 -2.62 13.35
C VAL A 154 -4.46 -2.67 11.86
N VAL A 155 -5.23 -3.68 11.42
CA VAL A 155 -5.51 -3.91 9.99
C VAL A 155 -6.49 -2.89 9.42
N LEU A 156 -7.49 -2.48 10.19
CA LEU A 156 -8.53 -1.57 9.71
C LEU A 156 -7.99 -0.21 9.25
N PRO A 157 -7.11 0.48 10.00
CA PRO A 157 -6.47 1.70 9.52
C PRO A 157 -5.66 1.51 8.23
N LEU A 158 -5.01 0.35 8.06
CA LEU A 158 -4.26 0.04 6.84
C LEU A 158 -5.19 -0.06 5.62
N VAL A 159 -6.32 -0.76 5.78
CA VAL A 159 -7.32 -0.91 4.70
C VAL A 159 -7.94 0.45 4.38
N PHE A 160 -8.29 1.23 5.40
CA PHE A 160 -8.82 2.59 5.21
C PHE A 160 -7.82 3.48 4.47
N HIS A 161 -6.56 3.49 4.89
CA HIS A 161 -5.51 4.25 4.23
C HIS A 161 -5.33 3.84 2.77
N TYR A 162 -5.38 2.52 2.50
CA TYR A 162 -5.31 1.99 1.14
C TYR A 162 -6.46 2.51 0.26
N LEU A 163 -7.69 2.52 0.75
CA LEU A 163 -8.83 3.06 0.01
C LEU A 163 -8.73 4.58 -0.15
N PHE A 164 -8.32 5.29 0.91
CA PHE A 164 -8.20 6.74 0.89
C PHE A 164 -7.18 7.24 -0.14
N GLN A 165 -6.03 6.59 -0.27
CA GLN A 165 -4.98 6.99 -1.22
C GLN A 165 -5.45 6.96 -2.69
N MET A 166 -6.50 6.21 -3.01
CA MET A 166 -7.06 6.14 -4.36
C MET A 166 -7.75 7.46 -4.77
N PHE A 167 -8.29 8.23 -3.82
CA PHE A 167 -8.97 9.51 -4.13
C PHE A 167 -8.04 10.55 -4.73
N PRO A 168 -6.94 10.99 -4.07
CA PRO A 168 -6.03 11.96 -4.65
C PRO A 168 -5.39 11.47 -5.96
N ALA A 169 -5.13 10.16 -6.07
CA ALA A 169 -4.64 9.55 -7.29
C ALA A 169 -5.64 9.67 -8.45
N ALA A 170 -6.92 9.39 -8.21
CA ALA A 170 -7.98 9.52 -9.21
C ALA A 170 -8.17 10.98 -9.67
N VAL A 171 -8.16 11.92 -8.73
CA VAL A 171 -8.26 13.36 -9.04
C VAL A 171 -7.09 13.79 -9.93
N LEU A 172 -5.85 13.48 -9.54
CA LEU A 172 -4.68 13.86 -10.33
C LEU A 172 -4.69 13.21 -11.72
N SER A 173 -5.02 11.93 -11.83
CA SER A 173 -5.09 11.24 -13.13
C SER A 173 -6.13 11.86 -14.06
N THR A 174 -7.26 12.30 -13.53
CA THR A 174 -8.32 12.98 -14.30
C THR A 174 -7.87 14.36 -14.78
N GLN A 175 -7.22 15.14 -13.91
CA GLN A 175 -6.66 16.44 -14.28
C GLN A 175 -5.63 16.34 -15.41
N LEU A 176 -4.73 15.36 -15.33
CA LEU A 176 -3.71 15.12 -16.34
C LEU A 176 -4.32 14.69 -17.69
N ARG A 177 -5.38 13.87 -17.67
CA ARG A 177 -6.11 13.50 -18.91
C ARG A 177 -6.76 14.71 -19.56
N MET A 178 -7.41 15.56 -18.77
CA MET A 178 -8.05 16.78 -19.30
C MET A 178 -7.02 17.75 -19.88
N ALA A 179 -5.90 17.98 -19.21
CA ALA A 179 -4.82 18.84 -19.70
C ALA A 179 -4.25 18.35 -21.04
N ARG A 180 -4.02 17.03 -21.17
CA ARG A 180 -3.53 16.44 -22.42
C ARG A 180 -4.55 16.52 -23.58
N ALA A 181 -5.83 16.36 -23.28
CA ALA A 181 -6.88 16.49 -24.29
C ALA A 181 -6.95 17.91 -24.86
N GLN A 182 -6.73 18.94 -24.04
CA GLN A 182 -6.69 20.35 -24.46
C GLN A 182 -5.44 20.68 -25.30
N SER A 183 -4.27 20.12 -24.95
CA SER A 183 -3.02 20.35 -25.69
C SER A 183 -2.95 19.63 -27.04
N GLY A 184 -3.73 18.57 -27.24
CA GLY A 184 -3.80 17.82 -28.50
C GLY A 184 -4.82 18.38 -29.51
N SER A 185 -5.63 19.39 -29.13
CA SER A 185 -6.63 20.04 -29.97
C SER A 185 -6.17 21.40 -30.53
N SER A 186 -4.97 21.86 -30.19
CA SER A 186 -4.31 23.07 -30.71
C SER A 186 -3.25 22.70 -31.74
#